data_1f1ebf33adc611b597f0808c390f9a7d
#
_entry.id   1f1ebf33adc611b597f0808c390f9a7d
#
_cell.length_a   1.000
_cell.length_b   1.000
_cell.length_c   1.000
_cell.angle_alpha   90.00
_cell.angle_beta   90.00
_cell.angle_gamma   90.00
#
_symmetry.space_group_name_H-M   'P 1'
#
loop_
_entity.id
_entity.type
_entity.pdbx_description
1 polymer ?
#
loop_
_entity_poly.entity_id
_entity_poly.type
_entity_poly.pdbx_seq_one_letter_code
_entity_poly.pdbx_strand_id
1 'polypeptide(L)'
;MNLAIFDLDNTLLDGDSDYNWGLYLVKKGYIDEGEYKEQNQKFFEEYQVGKLDIFAFAEFQFRFLKNNTRKFLNDVLSDYINEIIKPMILKKAVDLVNQHKEAGDRLLIITATNSFITKPIGELFVIDELIGTEPEENEGEFTGKVYGTPSFKECKVKRLFDWLD
;
A
#
# COMPACT_ATOMS: atom_id res chain seq x y z
N MET A 1 -12.97 -13.11 -21.59
CA MET A 1 -11.96 -12.54 -20.68
C MET A 1 -12.66 -11.43 -19.91
N ASN A 2 -12.77 -11.58 -18.60
CA ASN A 2 -13.33 -10.57 -17.71
C ASN A 2 -12.22 -9.82 -16.97
N LEU A 3 -12.55 -8.76 -16.26
CA LEU A 3 -11.65 -8.08 -15.33
C LEU A 3 -12.04 -8.44 -13.90
N ALA A 4 -11.13 -9.07 -13.16
CA ALA A 4 -11.27 -9.35 -11.75
C ALA A 4 -10.49 -8.29 -10.94
N ILE A 5 -11.19 -7.52 -10.13
CA ILE A 5 -10.63 -6.44 -9.33
C ILE A 5 -10.63 -6.85 -7.85
N PHE A 6 -9.49 -6.72 -7.20
CA PHE A 6 -9.30 -7.05 -5.79
C PHE A 6 -8.88 -5.81 -5.00
N ASP A 7 -9.45 -5.65 -3.82
CA ASP A 7 -8.81 -4.85 -2.77
C ASP A 7 -7.72 -5.70 -2.11
N LEU A 8 -6.77 -5.08 -1.44
CA LEU A 8 -5.63 -5.77 -0.84
C LEU A 8 -5.80 -5.95 0.67
N ASP A 9 -5.84 -4.84 1.40
CA ASP A 9 -5.86 -4.81 2.86
C ASP A 9 -7.18 -5.36 3.40
N ASN A 10 -7.13 -6.28 4.36
CA ASN A 10 -8.29 -6.99 4.91
C ASN A 10 -9.15 -7.73 3.86
N THR A 11 -8.61 -7.99 2.69
CA THR A 11 -9.26 -8.71 1.58
C THR A 11 -8.40 -9.87 1.10
N LEU A 12 -7.27 -9.61 0.45
CA LEU A 12 -6.27 -10.63 0.08
C LEU A 12 -5.33 -10.94 1.25
N LEU A 13 -5.13 -9.98 2.14
CA LEU A 13 -4.34 -10.08 3.37
C LEU A 13 -5.26 -10.12 4.60
N ASP A 14 -4.85 -10.87 5.62
CA ASP A 14 -5.43 -10.83 6.96
C ASP A 14 -4.83 -9.68 7.76
N GLY A 15 -5.17 -8.46 7.36
CA GLY A 15 -4.72 -7.22 7.99
C GLY A 15 -4.41 -6.11 7.00
N ASP A 16 -3.92 -5.00 7.54
CA ASP A 16 -3.61 -3.77 6.82
C ASP A 16 -2.10 -3.63 6.61
N SER A 17 -1.68 -3.60 5.34
CA SER A 17 -0.25 -3.55 4.98
C SER A 17 0.40 -2.20 5.31
N ASP A 18 -0.35 -1.11 5.29
CA ASP A 18 0.18 0.22 5.62
C ASP A 18 0.35 0.40 7.14
N TYR A 19 -0.67 0.03 7.90
CA TYR A 19 -0.63 0.06 9.37
C TYR A 19 0.48 -0.85 9.92
N ASN A 20 0.58 -2.08 9.43
CA ASN A 20 1.61 -3.02 9.87
C ASN A 20 3.02 -2.59 9.43
N TRP A 21 3.17 -1.89 8.30
CA TRP A 21 4.44 -1.28 7.90
C TRP A 21 4.94 -0.31 8.97
N GLY A 22 4.08 0.62 9.40
CA GLY A 22 4.43 1.56 10.46
C GLY A 22 4.80 0.88 11.79
N LEU A 23 4.01 -0.12 12.22
CA LEU A 23 4.33 -0.91 13.42
C LEU A 23 5.67 -1.67 13.28
N TYR A 24 5.95 -2.20 12.10
CA TYR A 24 7.22 -2.86 11.82
C TYR A 24 8.40 -1.90 11.94
N LEU A 25 8.29 -0.70 11.36
CA LEU A 25 9.34 0.33 11.47
C LEU A 25 9.59 0.75 12.93
N VAL A 26 8.53 0.90 13.73
CA VAL A 26 8.65 1.16 15.17
C VAL A 26 9.36 0.01 15.88
N LYS A 27 8.92 -1.24 15.64
CA LYS A 27 9.51 -2.44 16.24
C LYS A 27 11.01 -2.59 15.94
N LYS A 28 11.42 -2.23 14.73
CA LYS A 28 12.83 -2.27 14.31
C LYS A 28 13.63 -1.05 14.79
N GLY A 29 12.99 -0.07 15.41
CA GLY A 29 13.64 1.14 15.92
C GLY A 29 14.01 2.16 14.84
N TYR A 30 13.39 2.08 13.65
CA TYR A 30 13.64 3.01 12.57
C TYR A 30 12.89 4.34 12.73
N ILE A 31 11.77 4.32 13.45
CA ILE A 31 10.97 5.51 13.78
C ILE A 31 10.60 5.51 15.26
N ASP A 32 10.40 6.70 15.82
CA ASP A 32 10.00 6.86 17.23
C ASP A 32 8.56 6.41 17.46
N GLU A 33 8.33 5.56 18.46
CA GLU A 33 7.02 5.00 18.77
C GLU A 33 6.03 6.04 19.24
N GLY A 34 6.47 6.96 20.10
CA GLY A 34 5.60 7.99 20.68
C GLY A 34 5.12 8.97 19.62
N GLU A 35 6.04 9.49 18.81
CA GLU A 35 5.71 10.39 17.70
C GLU A 35 4.79 9.69 16.68
N TYR A 36 5.08 8.45 16.33
CA TYR A 36 4.27 7.69 15.38
C TYR A 36 2.83 7.49 15.87
N LYS A 37 2.65 7.08 17.13
CA LYS A 37 1.32 6.88 17.72
C LYS A 37 0.53 8.17 17.83
N GLU A 38 1.16 9.26 18.24
CA GLU A 38 0.51 10.58 18.36
C GLU A 38 0.01 11.06 17.01
N GLN A 39 0.84 11.01 15.98
CA GLN A 39 0.46 11.45 14.64
C GLN A 39 -0.64 10.56 14.02
N ASN A 40 -0.55 9.25 14.15
CA ASN A 40 -1.59 8.34 13.68
C ASN A 40 -2.93 8.58 14.38
N GLN A 41 -2.92 8.80 15.69
CA GLN A 41 -4.14 9.09 16.46
C GLN A 41 -4.82 10.36 15.94
N LYS A 42 -4.02 11.43 15.70
CA LYS A 42 -4.54 12.68 15.15
C LYS A 42 -5.20 12.48 13.79
N PHE A 43 -4.52 11.80 12.86
CA PHE A 43 -5.10 11.53 11.54
C PHE A 43 -6.33 10.61 11.59
N PHE A 44 -6.36 9.66 12.51
CA PHE A 44 -7.54 8.83 12.75
C PHE A 44 -8.74 9.64 13.23
N GLU A 45 -8.55 10.57 14.16
CA GLU A 45 -9.59 11.48 14.63
C GLU A 45 -10.10 12.40 13.52
N GLU A 46 -9.20 12.95 12.71
CA GLU A 46 -9.56 13.75 11.53
C GLU A 46 -10.38 12.93 10.52
N TYR A 47 -10.00 11.66 10.31
CA TYR A 47 -10.75 10.74 9.44
C TYR A 47 -12.16 10.48 9.95
N GLN A 48 -12.31 10.22 11.25
CA GLN A 48 -13.63 9.94 11.87
C GLN A 48 -14.61 11.09 11.70
N VAL A 49 -14.15 12.33 11.76
CA VAL A 49 -14.99 13.53 11.57
C VAL A 49 -15.04 14.01 10.11
N GLY A 50 -14.49 13.25 9.18
CA GLY A 50 -14.51 13.57 7.75
C GLY A 50 -13.62 14.76 7.32
N LYS A 51 -12.64 15.11 8.14
CA LYS A 51 -11.73 16.26 7.92
C LYS A 51 -10.29 15.86 7.57
N LEU A 52 -10.05 14.57 7.29
CA LEU A 52 -8.71 14.10 6.95
C LEU A 52 -8.17 14.80 5.69
N ASP A 53 -7.04 15.46 5.84
CA ASP A 53 -6.21 15.87 4.71
C ASP A 53 -5.39 14.66 4.23
N ILE A 54 -5.81 14.07 3.11
CA ILE A 54 -5.19 12.87 2.56
C ILE A 54 -3.74 13.10 2.10
N PHE A 55 -3.40 14.31 1.67
CA PHE A 55 -2.03 14.65 1.26
C PHE A 55 -1.12 14.79 2.48
N ALA A 56 -1.58 15.46 3.55
CA ALA A 56 -0.83 15.56 4.79
C ALA A 56 -0.62 14.18 5.44
N PHE A 57 -1.63 13.32 5.41
CA PHE A 57 -1.51 11.94 5.85
C PHE A 57 -0.49 11.15 5.03
N ALA A 58 -0.55 11.25 3.71
CA ALA A 58 0.41 10.57 2.83
C ALA A 58 1.85 11.08 3.04
N GLU A 59 2.06 12.39 3.19
CA GLU A 59 3.39 12.94 3.49
C GLU A 59 3.94 12.43 4.84
N PHE A 60 3.09 12.27 5.84
CA PHE A 60 3.46 11.64 7.10
C PHE A 60 3.90 10.18 6.88
N GLN A 61 3.13 9.39 6.14
CA GLN A 61 3.45 8.01 5.82
C GLN A 61 4.74 7.88 4.99
N PHE A 62 5.01 8.85 4.12
CA PHE A 62 6.19 8.82 3.23
C PHE A 62 7.44 9.45 3.84
N ARG A 63 7.37 9.97 5.08
CA ARG A 63 8.53 10.58 5.75
C ARG A 63 9.72 9.62 5.85
N PHE A 64 9.46 8.36 6.19
CA PHE A 64 10.50 7.35 6.26
C PHE A 64 11.11 7.05 4.87
N LEU A 65 10.28 7.02 3.83
CA LEU A 65 10.74 6.84 2.46
C LEU A 65 11.66 7.98 2.02
N LYS A 66 11.25 9.23 2.29
CA LYS A 66 12.03 10.43 1.97
C LYS A 66 13.40 10.47 2.64
N ASN A 67 13.48 10.01 3.88
CA ASN A 67 14.66 10.16 4.71
C ASN A 67 15.70 9.04 4.54
N ASN A 68 15.45 8.07 3.66
CA ASN A 68 16.31 6.91 3.47
C ASN A 68 16.59 6.65 1.99
N THR A 69 17.75 6.05 1.69
CA THR A 69 18.12 5.68 0.32
C THR A 69 17.23 4.55 -0.20
N ARG A 70 17.01 4.52 -1.51
CA ARG A 70 16.21 3.47 -2.18
C ARG A 70 16.74 2.07 -1.87
N LYS A 71 18.06 1.89 -1.85
CA LYS A 71 18.68 0.60 -1.53
C LYS A 71 18.28 0.14 -0.12
N PHE A 72 18.44 1.00 0.88
CA PHE A 72 18.09 0.69 2.26
C PHE A 72 16.58 0.37 2.39
N LEU A 73 15.72 1.17 1.76
CA LEU A 73 14.28 0.94 1.76
C LEU A 73 13.89 -0.40 1.14
N ASN A 74 14.54 -0.80 0.05
CA ASN A 74 14.31 -2.09 -0.58
C ASN A 74 14.69 -3.27 0.34
N ASP A 75 15.80 -3.15 1.07
CA ASP A 75 16.22 -4.16 2.05
C ASP A 75 15.21 -4.27 3.20
N VAL A 76 14.79 -3.13 3.78
CA VAL A 76 13.77 -3.08 4.84
C VAL A 76 12.43 -3.65 4.36
N LEU A 77 12.01 -3.31 3.13
CA LEU A 77 10.78 -3.82 2.55
C LEU A 77 10.83 -5.34 2.33
N SER A 78 11.95 -5.86 1.86
CA SER A 78 12.14 -7.31 1.68
C SER A 78 11.98 -8.06 3.00
N ASP A 79 12.60 -7.55 4.08
CA ASP A 79 12.47 -8.13 5.40
C ASP A 79 11.03 -8.04 5.93
N TYR A 80 10.37 -6.90 5.75
CA TYR A 80 8.98 -6.69 6.10
C TYR A 80 8.04 -7.67 5.39
N ILE A 81 8.22 -7.85 4.09
CA ILE A 81 7.40 -8.81 3.32
C ILE A 81 7.60 -10.22 3.85
N ASN A 82 8.83 -10.63 4.12
CA ASN A 82 9.11 -11.97 4.62
C ASN A 82 8.59 -12.20 6.04
N GLU A 83 8.78 -11.23 6.94
CA GLU A 83 8.42 -11.40 8.36
C GLU A 83 6.93 -11.17 8.63
N ILE A 84 6.30 -10.22 7.94
CA ILE A 84 4.96 -9.74 8.27
C ILE A 84 3.94 -10.09 7.19
N ILE A 85 4.21 -9.77 5.92
CA ILE A 85 3.22 -9.92 4.85
C ILE A 85 2.94 -11.38 4.51
N LYS A 86 3.97 -12.19 4.31
CA LYS A 86 3.77 -13.59 3.94
C LYS A 86 2.88 -14.36 4.92
N PRO A 87 3.02 -14.23 6.26
CA PRO A 87 2.10 -14.85 7.21
C PRO A 87 0.66 -14.31 7.15
N MET A 88 0.45 -13.10 6.61
CA MET A 88 -0.86 -12.47 6.47
C MET A 88 -1.61 -12.90 5.20
N ILE A 89 -0.97 -13.61 4.28
CA ILE A 89 -1.60 -14.05 3.04
C ILE A 89 -2.68 -15.10 3.35
N LEU A 90 -3.93 -14.79 2.96
CA LEU A 90 -5.05 -15.70 3.14
C LEU A 90 -5.04 -16.79 2.07
N LYS A 91 -5.06 -18.06 2.51
CA LYS A 91 -5.17 -19.20 1.58
C LYS A 91 -6.38 -19.07 0.64
N LYS A 92 -7.54 -18.68 1.19
CA LYS A 92 -8.76 -18.46 0.39
C LYS A 92 -8.58 -17.39 -0.69
N ALA A 93 -7.78 -16.35 -0.42
CA ALA A 93 -7.46 -15.32 -1.39
C ALA A 93 -6.59 -15.87 -2.53
N VAL A 94 -5.57 -16.67 -2.20
CA VAL A 94 -4.74 -17.35 -3.20
C VAL A 94 -5.59 -18.27 -4.09
N ASP A 95 -6.47 -19.07 -3.48
CA ASP A 95 -7.35 -19.98 -4.22
C ASP A 95 -8.29 -19.21 -5.19
N LEU A 96 -8.87 -18.08 -4.73
CA LEU A 96 -9.73 -17.23 -5.54
C LEU A 96 -8.96 -16.57 -6.70
N VAL A 97 -7.79 -16.02 -6.44
CA VAL A 97 -6.94 -15.42 -7.48
C VAL A 97 -6.58 -16.47 -8.55
N ASN A 98 -6.23 -17.69 -8.13
CA ASN A 98 -5.90 -18.77 -9.05
C ASN A 98 -7.12 -19.18 -9.91
N GLN A 99 -8.33 -19.22 -9.35
CA GLN A 99 -9.55 -19.51 -10.13
C GLN A 99 -9.75 -18.50 -11.26
N HIS A 100 -9.55 -17.20 -10.99
CA HIS A 100 -9.67 -16.17 -12.03
C HIS A 100 -8.56 -16.28 -13.09
N LYS A 101 -7.33 -16.63 -12.67
CA LYS A 101 -6.24 -16.88 -13.62
C LYS A 101 -6.54 -18.04 -14.54
N GLU A 102 -7.01 -19.16 -14.00
CA GLU A 102 -7.37 -20.36 -14.77
C GLU A 102 -8.55 -20.09 -15.73
N ALA A 103 -9.45 -19.17 -15.36
CA ALA A 103 -10.52 -18.70 -16.22
C ALA A 103 -10.04 -17.73 -17.34
N GLY A 104 -8.78 -17.32 -17.31
CA GLY A 104 -8.20 -16.38 -18.28
C GLY A 104 -8.65 -14.93 -18.06
N ASP A 105 -9.06 -14.58 -16.86
CA ASP A 105 -9.44 -13.22 -16.51
C ASP A 105 -8.21 -12.32 -16.34
N ARG A 106 -8.34 -11.05 -16.67
CA ARG A 106 -7.37 -10.00 -16.35
C ARG A 106 -7.51 -9.65 -14.87
N LEU A 107 -6.40 -9.55 -14.14
CA LEU A 107 -6.40 -9.33 -12.70
C LEU A 107 -5.85 -7.95 -12.37
N LEU A 108 -6.49 -7.25 -11.46
CA LEU A 108 -6.11 -5.91 -11.01
C LEU A 108 -6.28 -5.81 -9.49
N ILE A 109 -5.26 -5.30 -8.81
CA ILE A 109 -5.38 -4.84 -7.42
C ILE A 109 -5.64 -3.34 -7.40
N ILE A 110 -6.64 -2.89 -6.64
CA ILE A 110 -6.86 -1.47 -6.33
C ILE A 110 -6.80 -1.27 -4.83
N THR A 111 -5.82 -0.50 -4.36
CA THR A 111 -5.61 -0.23 -2.93
C THR A 111 -5.37 1.25 -2.66
N ALA A 112 -5.68 1.73 -1.45
CA ALA A 112 -5.30 3.06 -1.00
C ALA A 112 -3.83 3.13 -0.55
N THR A 113 -3.25 2.00 -0.16
CA THR A 113 -1.86 1.89 0.29
C THR A 113 -0.88 2.20 -0.85
N ASN A 114 0.28 2.74 -0.49
CA ASN A 114 1.27 3.16 -1.47
C ASN A 114 1.86 1.99 -2.26
N SER A 115 2.20 2.27 -3.52
CA SER A 115 2.68 1.28 -4.47
C SER A 115 4.07 0.73 -4.15
N PHE A 116 4.91 1.47 -3.41
CA PHE A 116 6.22 0.97 -2.98
C PHE A 116 6.09 -0.31 -2.15
N ILE A 117 5.11 -0.35 -1.23
CA ILE A 117 4.83 -1.52 -0.40
C ILE A 117 4.01 -2.55 -1.18
N THR A 118 2.99 -2.11 -1.91
CA THR A 118 1.95 -3.01 -2.43
C THR A 118 2.29 -3.70 -3.75
N LYS A 119 3.12 -3.11 -4.61
CA LYS A 119 3.58 -3.79 -5.83
C LYS A 119 4.26 -5.12 -5.54
N PRO A 120 5.29 -5.21 -4.66
CA PRO A 120 5.89 -6.49 -4.31
C PRO A 120 4.91 -7.48 -3.65
N ILE A 121 3.89 -6.98 -2.94
CA ILE A 121 2.84 -7.84 -2.38
C ILE A 121 1.97 -8.42 -3.50
N GLY A 122 1.58 -7.60 -4.49
CA GLY A 122 0.86 -8.07 -5.68
C GLY A 122 1.60 -9.18 -6.43
N GLU A 123 2.92 -9.06 -6.54
CA GLU A 123 3.78 -10.08 -7.15
C GLU A 123 3.70 -11.44 -6.43
N LEU A 124 3.49 -11.47 -5.11
CA LEU A 124 3.29 -12.73 -4.37
C LEU A 124 2.00 -13.46 -4.79
N PHE A 125 0.99 -12.73 -5.27
CA PHE A 125 -0.22 -13.29 -5.86
C PHE A 125 -0.10 -13.50 -7.38
N VAL A 126 1.08 -13.14 -7.95
CA VAL A 126 1.29 -13.12 -9.42
C VAL A 126 0.24 -12.23 -10.10
N ILE A 127 -0.03 -11.07 -9.54
CA ILE A 127 -0.85 -10.00 -10.10
C ILE A 127 0.06 -8.81 -10.39
N ASP A 128 0.29 -8.55 -11.69
CA ASP A 128 1.23 -7.51 -12.14
C ASP A 128 0.58 -6.12 -12.20
N GLU A 129 -0.76 -6.07 -12.34
CA GLU A 129 -1.50 -4.81 -12.46
C GLU A 129 -2.01 -4.34 -11.10
N LEU A 130 -1.60 -3.14 -10.72
CA LEU A 130 -1.93 -2.56 -9.42
C LEU A 130 -2.11 -1.04 -9.53
N ILE A 131 -3.20 -0.55 -8.95
CA ILE A 131 -3.47 0.87 -8.73
C ILE A 131 -3.36 1.12 -7.23
N GLY A 132 -2.31 1.82 -6.82
CA GLY A 132 -2.09 2.26 -5.44
C GLY A 132 -1.89 3.77 -5.38
N THR A 133 -1.69 4.33 -4.20
CA THR A 133 -1.19 5.70 -4.08
C THR A 133 0.29 5.71 -4.45
N GLU A 134 0.67 6.55 -5.41
CA GLU A 134 2.05 6.57 -5.92
C GLU A 134 2.90 7.57 -5.13
N PRO A 135 3.97 7.12 -4.44
CA PRO A 135 4.95 8.06 -3.91
C PRO A 135 5.71 8.74 -5.05
N GLU A 136 5.90 10.06 -4.94
CA GLU A 136 6.68 10.82 -5.92
C GLU A 136 8.17 10.46 -5.81
N GLU A 137 8.80 10.28 -6.97
CA GLU A 137 10.23 9.99 -7.10
C GLU A 137 10.95 11.09 -7.89
N ASN A 138 12.18 11.37 -7.50
CA ASN A 138 13.11 12.19 -8.25
C ASN A 138 14.48 11.49 -8.26
N GLU A 139 15.02 11.27 -9.46
CA GLU A 139 16.32 10.58 -9.66
C GLU A 139 16.43 9.22 -8.93
N GLY A 140 15.31 8.50 -8.82
CA GLY A 140 15.24 7.18 -8.19
C GLY A 140 15.04 7.18 -6.67
N GLU A 141 15.00 8.36 -6.04
CA GLU A 141 14.75 8.53 -4.61
C GLU A 141 13.38 9.15 -4.35
N PHE A 142 12.77 8.84 -3.21
CA PHE A 142 11.45 9.37 -2.84
C PHE A 142 11.54 10.80 -2.32
N THR A 143 10.62 11.65 -2.78
CA THR A 143 10.52 13.06 -2.34
C THR A 143 9.72 13.24 -1.05
N GLY A 144 8.93 12.24 -0.67
CA GLY A 144 7.99 12.31 0.45
C GLY A 144 6.61 12.84 0.10
N LYS A 145 6.37 13.14 -1.19
CA LYS A 145 5.08 13.62 -1.70
C LYS A 145 4.34 12.53 -2.46
N VAL A 146 3.06 12.78 -2.71
CA VAL A 146 2.24 11.96 -3.60
C VAL A 146 2.45 12.39 -5.04
N TYR A 147 2.62 11.43 -5.93
CA TYR A 147 2.55 11.65 -7.37
C TYR A 147 1.11 11.51 -7.86
N GLY A 148 0.58 12.54 -8.49
CA GLY A 148 -0.76 12.53 -9.06
C GLY A 148 -1.88 12.44 -8.02
N THR A 149 -2.92 11.68 -8.34
CA THR A 149 -4.12 11.51 -7.51
C THR A 149 -3.98 10.31 -6.58
N PRO A 150 -4.13 10.49 -5.24
CA PRO A 150 -4.13 9.36 -4.32
C PRO A 150 -5.25 8.36 -4.63
N SER A 151 -4.99 7.06 -4.44
CA SER A 151 -5.99 6.01 -4.62
C SER A 151 -6.86 5.87 -3.37
N PHE A 152 -7.73 6.86 -3.10
CA PHE A 152 -8.52 6.95 -1.88
C PHE A 152 -9.97 7.33 -2.19
N LYS A 153 -10.93 6.65 -1.54
CA LYS A 153 -12.37 6.86 -1.72
C LYS A 153 -12.78 6.94 -3.20
N GLU A 154 -13.47 8.00 -3.60
CA GLU A 154 -13.95 8.22 -4.98
C GLU A 154 -12.81 8.30 -6.00
N CYS A 155 -11.61 8.66 -5.57
CA CYS A 155 -10.44 8.68 -6.45
C CYS A 155 -10.03 7.29 -6.92
N LYS A 156 -10.35 6.21 -6.17
CA LYS A 156 -10.16 4.83 -6.67
C LYS A 156 -10.93 4.59 -7.97
N VAL A 157 -12.18 5.05 -8.02
CA VAL A 157 -13.05 4.89 -9.20
C VAL A 157 -12.51 5.70 -10.38
N LYS A 158 -12.13 6.96 -10.15
CA LYS A 158 -11.52 7.80 -11.18
C LYS A 158 -10.26 7.13 -11.75
N ARG A 159 -9.35 6.68 -10.89
CA ARG A 159 -8.11 6.03 -11.32
C ARG A 159 -8.34 4.70 -12.05
N LEU A 160 -9.41 3.97 -11.70
CA LEU A 160 -9.81 2.78 -12.46
C LEU A 160 -10.23 3.16 -13.88
N PHE A 161 -11.05 4.19 -14.06
CA PHE A 161 -11.46 4.64 -15.41
C PHE A 161 -10.26 5.16 -16.20
N ASP A 162 -9.40 5.99 -15.60
CA ASP A 162 -8.17 6.47 -16.25
C ASP A 162 -7.23 5.30 -16.69
N TRP A 163 -7.28 4.17 -16.00
CA TRP A 163 -6.50 2.98 -16.33
C TRP A 163 -7.17 2.11 -17.41
N LEU A 164 -8.50 2.15 -17.52
CA LEU A 164 -9.26 1.40 -18.53
C LEU A 164 -9.20 2.05 -19.92
N ASP A 165 -8.97 3.37 -20.01
CA ASP A 165 -8.83 4.14 -21.25
C ASP A 165 -7.46 3.92 -21.91
#